data_0badccf173e2416c00831278e22ccdd3
#
_entry.id   0badccf173e2416c00831278e22ccdd3
#
_cell.length_a   1.000
_cell.length_b   1.000
_cell.length_c   1.000
_cell.angle_alpha   90.00
_cell.angle_beta   90.00
_cell.angle_gamma   90.00
#
_symmetry.space_group_name_H-M   'P 1'
#
loop_
_entity.id
_entity.type
_entity.pdbx_description
1 polymer ?
#
loop_
_entity_poly.entity_id
_entity_poly.type
_entity_poly.pdbx_seq_one_letter_code
_entity_poly.pdbx_strand_id
1 'polypeptide(L)'
;IDGIPTANPWDFVCGFVLPSNAEELVAEYNKVYKTSYQLLPASNYDLGEGVSFKAGETQANGEITIKREGMAVVDYLLPLQLGECSNNGVICQEEICYLKVGRTYTNPIISDKSVPDPTVIRANDGYFYLYATQTSTYWMPIYRSKDLVNWEYQKTAFTQATKPSLSGGGAFWAPEMTYINGKYVLYFSWAKMNGAD
;
A
#
# COMPACT_ATOMS: atom_id res chain seq x y z
N ILE A 1 -36.97 18.28 -29.35
CA ILE A 1 -36.90 19.30 -28.28
C ILE A 1 -35.60 19.05 -27.55
N ASP A 2 -34.59 19.75 -27.95
CA ASP A 2 -33.31 19.70 -27.32
C ASP A 2 -33.41 20.33 -25.96
N GLY A 3 -33.49 19.50 -24.91
CA GLY A 3 -33.46 19.98 -23.55
C GLY A 3 -32.09 20.57 -23.27
N ILE A 4 -31.98 21.87 -23.36
CA ILE A 4 -30.88 22.62 -22.76
C ILE A 4 -30.94 22.24 -21.28
N PRO A 5 -29.86 21.75 -20.66
CA PRO A 5 -29.86 21.57 -19.22
C PRO A 5 -30.16 22.92 -18.57
N THR A 6 -31.38 23.10 -18.08
CA THR A 6 -31.71 24.28 -17.30
C THR A 6 -30.94 24.16 -16.01
N ALA A 7 -30.08 25.12 -15.74
CA ALA A 7 -29.37 25.21 -14.48
C ALA A 7 -30.35 25.05 -13.32
N ASN A 8 -29.97 24.30 -12.31
CA ASN A 8 -30.80 24.07 -11.14
C ASN A 8 -31.20 25.42 -10.49
N PRO A 9 -32.48 25.68 -10.24
CA PRO A 9 -32.91 26.96 -9.69
C PRO A 9 -32.78 27.11 -8.17
N TRP A 10 -32.33 26.04 -7.47
CA TRP A 10 -32.25 26.03 -6.00
C TRP A 10 -30.85 25.62 -5.51
N ASP A 11 -30.51 26.04 -4.29
CA ASP A 11 -29.42 25.46 -3.52
C ASP A 11 -29.87 24.10 -3.00
N PHE A 12 -28.98 23.08 -3.08
CA PHE A 12 -29.22 21.77 -2.47
C PHE A 12 -27.90 21.04 -2.18
N VAL A 13 -27.98 20.05 -1.30
CA VAL A 13 -26.86 19.16 -0.96
C VAL A 13 -27.33 17.73 -1.20
N CYS A 14 -26.49 16.92 -1.86
CA CYS A 14 -26.67 15.48 -2.00
C CYS A 14 -25.55 14.76 -1.25
N GLY A 15 -25.89 13.92 -0.29
CA GLY A 15 -24.91 13.11 0.43
C GLY A 15 -24.29 12.03 -0.43
N PHE A 16 -23.05 11.63 -0.13
CA PHE A 16 -22.50 10.38 -0.65
C PHE A 16 -22.99 9.21 0.21
N VAL A 17 -23.34 8.11 -0.41
CA VAL A 17 -23.73 6.88 0.28
C VAL A 17 -23.00 5.67 -0.29
N LEU A 18 -22.70 4.71 0.58
CA LEU A 18 -22.26 3.37 0.18
C LEU A 18 -23.50 2.56 -0.21
N PRO A 19 -23.59 2.01 -1.42
CA PRO A 19 -24.69 1.11 -1.79
C PRO A 19 -24.79 -0.09 -0.84
N SER A 20 -26.01 -0.53 -0.54
CA SER A 20 -26.24 -1.68 0.35
C SER A 20 -25.63 -2.99 -0.16
N ASN A 21 -25.44 -3.11 -1.48
CA ASN A 21 -24.82 -4.25 -2.16
C ASN A 21 -23.35 -3.98 -2.56
N ALA A 22 -22.62 -3.13 -1.81
CA ALA A 22 -21.26 -2.71 -2.14
C ALA A 22 -20.28 -3.87 -2.33
N GLU A 23 -20.38 -4.95 -1.54
CA GLU A 23 -19.54 -6.14 -1.69
C GLU A 23 -19.80 -6.85 -3.03
N GLU A 24 -21.05 -6.97 -3.44
CA GLU A 24 -21.42 -7.56 -4.74
C GLU A 24 -20.89 -6.71 -5.89
N LEU A 25 -21.01 -5.38 -5.80
CA LEU A 25 -20.49 -4.44 -6.79
C LEU A 25 -18.96 -4.57 -6.94
N VAL A 26 -18.21 -4.73 -5.85
CA VAL A 26 -16.77 -4.96 -5.89
C VAL A 26 -16.45 -6.31 -6.53
N ALA A 27 -17.20 -7.37 -6.20
CA ALA A 27 -17.01 -8.69 -6.77
C ALA A 27 -17.30 -8.69 -8.30
N GLU A 28 -18.35 -8.01 -8.73
CA GLU A 28 -18.69 -7.86 -10.15
C GLU A 28 -17.62 -7.03 -10.89
N TYR A 29 -17.18 -5.92 -10.30
CA TYR A 29 -16.08 -5.11 -10.84
C TYR A 29 -14.82 -5.96 -11.05
N ASN A 30 -14.42 -6.73 -10.04
CA ASN A 30 -13.27 -7.63 -10.14
C ASN A 30 -13.40 -8.66 -11.25
N LYS A 31 -14.60 -9.23 -11.44
CA LYS A 31 -14.88 -10.19 -12.50
C LYS A 31 -14.76 -9.57 -13.89
N VAL A 32 -15.33 -8.38 -14.07
CA VAL A 32 -15.33 -7.67 -15.38
C VAL A 32 -13.93 -7.22 -15.77
N TYR A 33 -13.21 -6.59 -14.82
CA TYR A 33 -11.92 -5.97 -15.09
C TYR A 33 -10.72 -6.86 -14.73
N LYS A 34 -10.96 -8.12 -14.31
CA LYS A 34 -9.92 -9.09 -13.91
C LYS A 34 -8.97 -8.53 -12.85
N THR A 35 -9.53 -7.89 -11.85
CA THR A 35 -8.84 -7.29 -10.72
C THR A 35 -9.10 -8.08 -9.44
N SER A 36 -8.47 -7.67 -8.32
CA SER A 36 -8.61 -8.29 -6.99
C SER A 36 -8.80 -7.27 -5.88
N TYR A 37 -9.56 -6.22 -6.16
CA TYR A 37 -9.88 -5.21 -5.14
C TYR A 37 -10.65 -5.81 -3.98
N GLN A 38 -10.40 -5.27 -2.79
CA GLN A 38 -11.25 -5.49 -1.61
C GLN A 38 -12.14 -4.26 -1.39
N LEU A 39 -13.31 -4.46 -0.78
CA LEU A 39 -14.11 -3.31 -0.35
C LEU A 39 -13.34 -2.52 0.70
N LEU A 40 -13.28 -1.19 0.55
CA LEU A 40 -12.63 -0.34 1.54
C LEU A 40 -13.40 -0.39 2.87
N PRO A 41 -12.75 -0.73 4.01
CA PRO A 41 -13.43 -0.82 5.30
C PRO A 41 -14.01 0.53 5.73
N ALA A 42 -15.16 0.52 6.39
CA ALA A 42 -15.84 1.73 6.84
C ALA A 42 -15.01 2.62 7.79
N SER A 43 -14.08 2.03 8.53
CA SER A 43 -13.12 2.78 9.38
C SER A 43 -12.13 3.63 8.59
N ASN A 44 -11.95 3.32 7.30
CA ASN A 44 -10.90 3.89 6.46
C ASN A 44 -11.38 5.00 5.50
N TYR A 45 -12.63 5.44 5.63
CA TYR A 45 -13.12 6.60 4.87
C TYR A 45 -14.07 7.45 5.70
N ASP A 46 -14.29 8.67 5.20
CA ASP A 46 -15.28 9.61 5.67
C ASP A 46 -15.89 10.26 4.43
N LEU A 47 -17.21 10.14 4.29
CA LEU A 47 -17.92 10.62 3.11
C LEU A 47 -18.19 12.13 3.16
N GLY A 48 -17.88 12.78 4.30
CA GLY A 48 -18.08 14.22 4.47
C GLY A 48 -19.55 14.63 4.38
N GLU A 49 -19.76 15.89 4.04
CA GLU A 49 -21.10 16.48 3.93
C GLU A 49 -21.79 16.24 2.57
N GLY A 50 -21.07 15.58 1.63
CA GLY A 50 -21.57 15.35 0.28
C GLY A 50 -21.23 16.48 -0.69
N VAL A 51 -22.08 16.69 -1.69
CA VAL A 51 -21.90 17.67 -2.77
C VAL A 51 -22.91 18.77 -2.64
N SER A 52 -22.46 20.03 -2.48
CA SER A 52 -23.31 21.20 -2.39
C SER A 52 -23.38 21.92 -3.74
N PHE A 53 -24.57 22.07 -4.26
CA PHE A 53 -24.85 22.82 -5.48
C PHE A 53 -25.52 24.16 -5.14
N LYS A 54 -25.05 25.22 -5.73
CA LYS A 54 -25.70 26.50 -5.68
C LYS A 54 -26.67 26.67 -6.85
N ALA A 55 -27.70 27.50 -6.66
CA ALA A 55 -28.62 27.84 -7.74
C ALA A 55 -27.85 28.35 -8.97
N GLY A 56 -28.13 27.77 -10.12
CA GLY A 56 -27.44 28.08 -11.37
C GLY A 56 -26.19 27.25 -11.65
N GLU A 57 -25.70 26.47 -10.71
CA GLU A 57 -24.56 25.60 -10.95
C GLU A 57 -24.99 24.30 -11.66
N THR A 58 -24.14 23.86 -12.61
CA THR A 58 -24.31 22.61 -13.34
C THR A 58 -23.28 21.56 -12.89
N GLN A 59 -22.29 21.96 -12.10
CA GLN A 59 -21.23 21.11 -11.55
C GLN A 59 -20.88 21.56 -10.15
N ALA A 60 -20.58 20.61 -9.29
CA ALA A 60 -20.07 20.86 -7.94
C ALA A 60 -19.09 19.77 -7.53
N ASN A 61 -18.26 20.05 -6.54
CA ASN A 61 -17.28 19.12 -5.99
C ASN A 61 -17.68 18.71 -4.58
N GLY A 62 -17.48 17.44 -4.25
CA GLY A 62 -17.56 16.92 -2.89
C GLY A 62 -16.22 16.36 -2.45
N GLU A 63 -15.96 16.37 -1.16
CA GLU A 63 -14.75 15.81 -0.56
C GLU A 63 -15.05 14.50 0.14
N ILE A 64 -14.16 13.51 -0.06
CA ILE A 64 -14.13 12.23 0.65
C ILE A 64 -12.74 12.08 1.24
N THR A 65 -12.68 11.85 2.54
CA THR A 65 -11.41 11.64 3.23
C THR A 65 -11.08 10.16 3.33
N ILE A 66 -9.90 9.75 2.90
CA ILE A 66 -9.37 8.39 3.06
C ILE A 66 -8.42 8.36 4.26
N LYS A 67 -8.78 7.57 5.27
CA LYS A 67 -8.00 7.33 6.48
C LYS A 67 -7.13 6.09 6.26
N ARG A 68 -5.84 6.26 6.09
CA ARG A 68 -4.92 5.18 5.69
C ARG A 68 -4.40 4.33 6.84
N GLU A 69 -4.64 4.75 8.08
CA GLU A 69 -4.21 4.02 9.26
C GLU A 69 -4.87 2.64 9.35
N GLY A 70 -4.07 1.61 9.63
CA GLY A 70 -4.55 0.22 9.76
C GLY A 70 -4.96 -0.47 8.46
N MET A 71 -4.82 0.18 7.29
CA MET A 71 -5.09 -0.46 6.00
C MET A 71 -4.11 -1.58 5.72
N ALA A 72 -4.61 -2.71 5.23
CA ALA A 72 -3.75 -3.78 4.69
C ALA A 72 -3.10 -3.35 3.36
N VAL A 73 -2.04 -4.07 2.97
CA VAL A 73 -1.30 -3.82 1.72
C VAL A 73 -2.01 -4.52 0.55
N VAL A 74 -3.22 -4.05 0.26
CA VAL A 74 -4.05 -4.51 -0.84
C VAL A 74 -4.66 -3.31 -1.58
N ASP A 75 -5.15 -3.55 -2.78
CA ASP A 75 -5.88 -2.53 -3.53
C ASP A 75 -7.34 -2.57 -3.12
N TYR A 76 -7.92 -1.42 -2.80
CA TYR A 76 -9.31 -1.28 -2.38
C TYR A 76 -10.15 -0.55 -3.43
N LEU A 77 -11.43 -0.86 -3.43
CA LEU A 77 -12.44 -0.20 -4.22
C LEU A 77 -13.56 0.29 -3.30
N LEU A 78 -13.98 1.51 -3.47
CA LEU A 78 -15.12 2.09 -2.76
C LEU A 78 -16.18 2.45 -3.79
N PRO A 79 -17.25 1.66 -3.96
CA PRO A 79 -18.39 2.03 -4.75
C PRO A 79 -19.20 3.10 -4.01
N LEU A 80 -19.56 4.14 -4.69
CA LEU A 80 -20.30 5.29 -4.14
C LEU A 80 -21.41 5.68 -5.08
N GLN A 81 -22.49 6.20 -4.52
CA GLN A 81 -23.56 6.87 -5.24
C GLN A 81 -23.97 8.14 -4.51
N LEU A 82 -24.65 9.03 -5.19
CA LEU A 82 -25.34 10.13 -4.54
C LEU A 82 -26.62 9.58 -3.90
N GLY A 83 -26.82 9.93 -2.64
CA GLY A 83 -28.02 9.60 -1.89
C GLY A 83 -29.11 10.66 -2.06
N GLU A 84 -29.98 10.72 -1.07
CA GLU A 84 -31.05 11.71 -1.04
C GLU A 84 -30.49 13.14 -1.04
N CYS A 85 -31.14 14.00 -1.80
CA CYS A 85 -30.80 15.41 -1.84
C CYS A 85 -31.67 16.19 -0.85
N SER A 86 -31.14 17.27 -0.30
CA SER A 86 -31.83 18.14 0.64
C SER A 86 -33.09 18.85 0.03
N ASN A 87 -33.22 18.80 -1.28
CA ASN A 87 -34.39 19.31 -2.00
C ASN A 87 -35.13 18.16 -2.68
N ASN A 88 -36.36 17.89 -2.28
CA ASN A 88 -37.21 16.81 -2.79
C ASN A 88 -37.55 16.91 -4.28
N GLY A 89 -37.33 18.07 -4.91
CA GLY A 89 -37.50 18.27 -6.37
C GLY A 89 -36.29 17.78 -7.19
N VAL A 90 -35.19 17.37 -6.53
CA VAL A 90 -33.99 16.87 -7.18
C VAL A 90 -33.97 15.34 -7.09
N ILE A 91 -33.87 14.71 -8.24
CA ILE A 91 -33.75 13.24 -8.34
C ILE A 91 -32.31 12.92 -8.77
N CYS A 92 -31.58 12.20 -7.92
CA CYS A 92 -30.28 11.65 -8.30
C CYS A 92 -30.46 10.39 -9.14
N GLN A 93 -29.70 10.28 -10.22
CA GLN A 93 -29.61 8.99 -10.93
C GLN A 93 -28.75 8.04 -10.09
N GLU A 94 -29.15 6.77 -10.07
CA GLU A 94 -28.42 5.71 -9.34
C GLU A 94 -27.16 5.26 -10.13
N GLU A 95 -26.25 6.19 -10.38
CA GLU A 95 -24.97 5.85 -10.99
C GLU A 95 -23.93 5.53 -9.91
N ILE A 96 -23.23 4.43 -10.11
CA ILE A 96 -22.16 4.01 -9.21
C ILE A 96 -20.83 4.58 -9.67
N CYS A 97 -20.22 5.39 -8.82
CA CYS A 97 -18.86 5.85 -8.98
C CYS A 97 -17.91 4.91 -8.21
N TYR A 98 -16.87 4.43 -8.85
CA TYR A 98 -15.87 3.56 -8.23
C TYR A 98 -14.59 4.32 -7.91
N LEU A 99 -14.38 4.60 -6.62
CA LEU A 99 -13.13 5.18 -6.14
C LEU A 99 -12.09 4.08 -5.89
N LYS A 100 -10.99 4.12 -6.63
CA LYS A 100 -9.86 3.20 -6.45
C LYS A 100 -8.90 3.75 -5.40
N VAL A 101 -8.66 2.98 -4.36
CA VAL A 101 -7.71 3.31 -3.30
C VAL A 101 -6.58 2.28 -3.34
N GLY A 102 -5.44 2.70 -3.85
CA GLY A 102 -4.28 1.83 -4.00
C GLY A 102 -3.61 1.47 -2.68
N ARG A 103 -2.72 0.51 -2.76
CA ARG A 103 -1.93 -0.01 -1.62
C ARG A 103 -1.25 1.11 -0.85
N THR A 104 -1.21 0.94 0.46
CA THR A 104 -0.56 1.90 1.36
C THR A 104 0.78 1.34 1.82
N TYR A 105 1.85 2.07 1.57
CA TYR A 105 3.18 1.85 2.15
C TYR A 105 3.90 3.19 2.27
N THR A 106 4.85 3.26 3.18
CA THR A 106 5.72 4.44 3.37
C THR A 106 7.17 4.08 3.09
N ASN A 107 7.92 5.03 2.56
CA ASN A 107 9.37 4.89 2.41
C ASN A 107 10.10 5.68 3.52
N PRO A 108 11.16 5.11 4.12
CA PRO A 108 11.64 3.75 3.90
C PRO A 108 10.67 2.68 4.47
N ILE A 109 10.57 1.53 3.81
CA ILE A 109 9.68 0.42 4.22
C ILE A 109 10.10 -0.17 5.58
N ILE A 110 11.40 -0.18 5.88
CA ILE A 110 11.96 -0.48 7.20
C ILE A 110 12.53 0.84 7.73
N SER A 111 11.84 1.48 8.66
CA SER A 111 12.18 2.83 9.15
C SER A 111 12.83 2.85 10.54
N ASP A 112 12.68 1.80 11.32
CA ASP A 112 13.14 1.70 12.70
C ASP A 112 14.60 1.23 12.83
N LYS A 113 15.23 0.81 11.73
CA LYS A 113 16.59 0.27 11.71
C LYS A 113 17.33 0.64 10.43
N SER A 114 18.66 0.68 10.54
CA SER A 114 19.53 0.84 9.38
C SER A 114 19.64 -0.48 8.61
N VAL A 115 19.32 -0.44 7.32
CA VAL A 115 19.33 -1.58 6.40
C VAL A 115 20.08 -1.18 5.13
N PRO A 116 21.40 -0.92 5.21
CA PRO A 116 22.18 -0.48 4.06
C PRO A 116 22.50 -1.64 3.11
N ASP A 117 22.68 -1.32 1.83
CA ASP A 117 23.05 -2.23 0.74
C ASP A 117 22.21 -3.52 0.71
N PRO A 118 20.87 -3.44 0.70
CA PRO A 118 20.05 -4.63 0.82
C PRO A 118 20.05 -5.47 -0.46
N THR A 119 20.13 -6.79 -0.30
CA THR A 119 19.79 -7.78 -1.33
C THR A 119 18.50 -8.51 -0.95
N VAL A 120 17.67 -8.84 -1.93
CA VAL A 120 16.39 -9.53 -1.71
C VAL A 120 16.28 -10.74 -2.61
N ILE A 121 15.96 -11.89 -2.03
CA ILE A 121 15.69 -13.12 -2.78
C ILE A 121 14.33 -13.69 -2.40
N ARG A 122 13.59 -14.20 -3.39
CA ARG A 122 12.41 -15.02 -3.13
C ARG A 122 12.82 -16.46 -2.89
N ALA A 123 12.52 -17.00 -1.71
CA ALA A 123 12.86 -18.36 -1.35
C ALA A 123 11.77 -19.36 -1.79
N ASN A 124 12.12 -20.66 -1.76
CA ASN A 124 11.24 -21.75 -2.14
C ASN A 124 10.02 -21.92 -1.22
N ASP A 125 10.06 -21.36 -0.01
CA ASP A 125 8.94 -21.31 0.94
C ASP A 125 7.91 -20.21 0.61
N GLY A 126 8.15 -19.46 -0.48
CA GLY A 126 7.27 -18.41 -0.97
C GLY A 126 7.49 -17.05 -0.31
N TYR A 127 8.39 -16.93 0.68
CA TYR A 127 8.76 -15.67 1.30
C TYR A 127 9.89 -14.97 0.55
N PHE A 128 9.94 -13.66 0.72
CA PHE A 128 11.09 -12.83 0.36
C PHE A 128 11.99 -12.69 1.59
N TYR A 129 13.30 -12.84 1.39
CA TYR A 129 14.31 -12.64 2.41
C TYR A 129 15.23 -11.50 2.00
N LEU A 130 15.40 -10.53 2.90
CA LEU A 130 16.29 -9.40 2.75
C LEU A 130 17.50 -9.59 3.66
N TYR A 131 18.68 -9.42 3.11
CA TYR A 131 19.95 -9.35 3.83
C TYR A 131 20.54 -7.97 3.65
N ALA A 132 21.21 -7.43 4.67
CA ALA A 132 21.82 -6.12 4.59
C ALA A 132 23.22 -6.10 5.19
N THR A 133 23.98 -5.06 4.89
CA THR A 133 25.29 -4.78 5.46
C THR A 133 25.25 -4.84 6.99
N GLN A 134 26.33 -5.28 7.60
CA GLN A 134 26.53 -5.29 9.04
C GLN A 134 26.27 -3.90 9.64
N THR A 135 25.60 -3.87 10.79
CA THR A 135 25.48 -2.70 11.64
C THR A 135 26.30 -2.88 12.91
N SER A 136 26.35 -1.86 13.78
CA SER A 136 26.98 -1.98 15.10
C SER A 136 26.38 -3.07 15.97
N THR A 137 25.14 -3.45 15.72
CA THR A 137 24.36 -4.41 16.51
C THR A 137 24.21 -5.78 15.86
N TYR A 138 24.13 -5.80 14.51
CA TYR A 138 23.76 -6.99 13.75
C TYR A 138 24.79 -7.35 12.69
N TRP A 139 25.29 -8.59 12.69
CA TRP A 139 26.15 -9.11 11.64
C TRP A 139 25.32 -9.64 10.47
N MET A 140 25.04 -8.76 9.51
CA MET A 140 24.17 -8.97 8.36
C MET A 140 22.75 -9.39 8.78
N PRO A 141 21.90 -8.41 9.13
CA PRO A 141 20.53 -8.67 9.55
C PRO A 141 19.72 -9.32 8.43
N ILE A 142 18.81 -10.20 8.81
CA ILE A 142 17.90 -10.90 7.93
C ILE A 142 16.49 -10.53 8.29
N TYR A 143 15.74 -10.06 7.29
CA TYR A 143 14.31 -9.80 7.39
C TYR A 143 13.54 -10.71 6.44
N ARG A 144 12.29 -10.95 6.72
CA ARG A 144 11.39 -11.78 5.93
C ARG A 144 10.10 -11.03 5.63
N SER A 145 9.57 -11.19 4.40
CA SER A 145 8.30 -10.60 3.99
C SER A 145 7.54 -11.55 3.06
N LYS A 146 6.21 -11.43 3.03
CA LYS A 146 5.34 -12.07 2.04
C LYS A 146 5.01 -11.15 0.86
N ASP A 147 5.12 -9.85 1.04
CA ASP A 147 4.55 -8.83 0.16
C ASP A 147 5.54 -7.72 -0.25
N LEU A 148 6.81 -7.79 0.21
CA LEU A 148 7.86 -6.79 0.00
C LEU A 148 7.61 -5.44 0.70
N VAL A 149 6.59 -5.33 1.53
CA VAL A 149 6.21 -4.12 2.26
C VAL A 149 6.32 -4.32 3.77
N ASN A 150 5.73 -5.40 4.27
CA ASN A 150 5.77 -5.75 5.69
C ASN A 150 6.94 -6.69 5.96
N TRP A 151 7.97 -6.19 6.64
CA TRP A 151 9.21 -6.92 6.92
C TRP A 151 9.34 -7.25 8.40
N GLU A 152 9.57 -8.52 8.70
CA GLU A 152 9.83 -9.02 10.04
C GLU A 152 11.32 -9.34 10.20
N TYR A 153 11.97 -8.76 11.22
CA TYR A 153 13.32 -9.18 11.59
C TYR A 153 13.31 -10.63 12.03
N GLN A 154 14.23 -11.42 11.48
CA GLN A 154 14.36 -12.84 11.81
C GLN A 154 15.56 -13.12 12.72
N LYS A 155 16.74 -12.79 12.24
CA LYS A 155 18.04 -13.05 12.90
C LYS A 155 19.16 -12.36 12.14
N THR A 156 20.40 -12.63 12.54
CA THR A 156 21.60 -12.27 11.76
C THR A 156 22.12 -13.46 10.96
N ALA A 157 22.76 -13.23 9.83
CA ALA A 157 23.39 -14.27 9.03
C ALA A 157 24.56 -14.95 9.80
N PHE A 158 25.27 -14.17 10.59
CA PHE A 158 26.38 -14.65 11.42
C PHE A 158 26.15 -14.34 12.90
N THR A 159 26.72 -15.21 13.75
CA THR A 159 26.84 -15.00 15.20
C THR A 159 28.33 -15.00 15.56
N GLN A 160 28.68 -14.70 16.81
CA GLN A 160 30.07 -14.81 17.28
C GLN A 160 30.66 -16.19 17.05
N ALA A 161 29.82 -17.24 17.15
CA ALA A 161 30.26 -18.63 16.96
C ALA A 161 30.34 -19.05 15.49
N THR A 162 29.60 -18.40 14.60
CA THR A 162 29.47 -18.83 13.18
C THR A 162 30.10 -17.88 12.19
N LYS A 163 30.55 -16.70 12.62
CA LYS A 163 31.20 -15.75 11.71
C LYS A 163 32.50 -16.30 11.16
N PRO A 164 32.78 -16.12 9.86
CA PRO A 164 34.04 -16.54 9.29
C PRO A 164 35.21 -15.81 9.92
N SER A 165 36.33 -16.53 10.11
CA SER A 165 37.58 -15.93 10.57
C SER A 165 38.34 -15.38 9.36
N LEU A 166 38.25 -14.09 9.15
CA LEU A 166 38.90 -13.40 8.04
C LEU A 166 40.04 -12.51 8.56
N SER A 167 41.13 -12.43 7.80
CA SER A 167 42.29 -11.63 8.16
C SER A 167 42.05 -10.12 7.95
N GLY A 168 42.83 -9.28 8.61
CA GLY A 168 42.89 -7.83 8.39
C GLY A 168 41.88 -7.03 9.20
N GLY A 169 40.99 -7.62 9.97
CA GLY A 169 39.91 -6.95 10.68
C GLY A 169 38.96 -6.27 9.72
N GLY A 170 37.65 -6.27 10.00
CA GLY A 170 36.69 -5.68 9.08
C GLY A 170 35.25 -5.92 9.50
N ALA A 171 34.35 -5.53 8.60
CA ALA A 171 32.93 -5.74 8.70
C ALA A 171 32.39 -6.45 7.43
N PHE A 172 31.21 -7.02 7.53
CA PHE A 172 30.50 -7.67 6.42
C PHE A 172 29.68 -6.64 5.67
N TRP A 173 30.03 -6.39 4.40
CA TRP A 173 29.43 -5.36 3.58
C TRP A 173 28.71 -5.92 2.37
N ALA A 174 27.69 -5.20 1.90
CA ALA A 174 27.02 -5.36 0.61
C ALA A 174 26.77 -6.84 0.27
N PRO A 175 25.85 -7.49 0.99
CA PRO A 175 25.52 -8.90 0.72
C PRO A 175 24.86 -9.03 -0.66
N GLU A 176 25.12 -10.19 -1.30
CA GLU A 176 24.36 -10.66 -2.44
C GLU A 176 23.92 -12.10 -2.17
N MET A 177 22.62 -12.36 -2.21
CA MET A 177 22.06 -13.68 -2.01
C MET A 177 21.57 -14.25 -3.32
N THR A 178 22.01 -15.44 -3.66
CA THR A 178 21.59 -16.15 -4.87
C THR A 178 21.30 -17.62 -4.60
N TYR A 179 20.58 -18.27 -5.51
CA TYR A 179 20.25 -19.69 -5.43
C TYR A 179 20.96 -20.44 -6.57
N ILE A 180 21.92 -21.28 -6.24
CA ILE A 180 22.73 -21.99 -7.20
C ILE A 180 22.78 -23.47 -6.81
N ASN A 181 22.49 -24.37 -7.76
CA ASN A 181 22.58 -25.82 -7.60
C ASN A 181 21.90 -26.35 -6.32
N GLY A 182 20.72 -25.87 -6.03
CA GLY A 182 19.94 -26.32 -4.87
C GLY A 182 20.33 -25.70 -3.54
N LYS A 183 21.23 -24.70 -3.53
CA LYS A 183 21.74 -24.06 -2.31
C LYS A 183 21.58 -22.53 -2.38
N TYR A 184 21.28 -21.92 -1.24
CA TYR A 184 21.39 -20.48 -1.08
C TYR A 184 22.83 -20.12 -0.75
N VAL A 185 23.41 -19.23 -1.54
CA VAL A 185 24.80 -18.78 -1.44
C VAL A 185 24.80 -17.28 -1.15
N LEU A 186 25.45 -16.90 -0.04
CA LEU A 186 25.60 -15.51 0.37
C LEU A 186 27.03 -15.05 0.03
N TYR A 187 27.13 -14.08 -0.86
CA TYR A 187 28.35 -13.34 -1.13
C TYR A 187 28.38 -12.06 -0.30
N PHE A 188 29.54 -11.59 0.07
CA PHE A 188 29.72 -10.32 0.77
C PHE A 188 31.15 -9.80 0.60
N SER A 189 31.36 -8.51 0.80
CA SER A 189 32.69 -7.92 0.90
C SER A 189 33.14 -7.88 2.36
N TRP A 190 34.46 -8.01 2.55
CA TRP A 190 35.09 -7.86 3.86
C TRP A 190 36.10 -6.73 3.82
N ALA A 191 35.84 -5.66 4.56
CA ALA A 191 36.68 -4.47 4.58
C ALA A 191 36.59 -3.73 5.93
N LYS A 192 37.61 -2.95 6.25
CA LYS A 192 37.57 -2.06 7.42
C LYS A 192 36.49 -0.99 7.26
N MET A 193 35.85 -0.63 8.34
CA MET A 193 34.73 0.30 8.37
C MET A 193 35.07 1.74 7.92
N ASN A 194 36.35 2.13 7.92
CA ASN A 194 36.79 3.51 7.70
C ASN A 194 37.66 3.70 6.44
N GLY A 195 37.64 2.76 5.50
CA GLY A 195 38.35 2.95 4.22
C GLY A 195 39.84 3.25 4.32
N ALA A 196 40.47 2.97 5.45
CA ALA A 196 41.91 3.02 5.60
C ALA A 196 42.47 1.64 5.24
N ASP A 197 43.13 1.58 4.10
CA ASP A 197 43.98 0.45 3.69
C ASP A 197 45.13 0.25 4.67
#